data_f736551767ad8d1c138db069cd1595f4
#
_entry.id   f736551767ad8d1c138db069cd1595f4
#
_cell.length_a   1.000
_cell.length_b   1.000
_cell.length_c   1.000
_cell.angle_alpha   90.00
_cell.angle_beta   90.00
_cell.angle_gamma   90.00
#
_symmetry.space_group_name_H-M   'P 1'
#
loop_
_entity.id
_entity.type
_entity.pdbx_description
1 polymer ?
#
loop_
_entity_poly.entity_id
_entity_poly.type
_entity_poly.pdbx_seq_one_letter_code
_entity_poly.pdbx_strand_id
1 'polypeptide(L)'
;EFRRVLFRSYIGRGISGQTSYQFLLRFREDVINLSPALVVINAGTNDVAENTNPYNEDYTFGNIVSMVELAKVNKIKVILTSVLPAAAFKWRMEIKDAPQKIQALNARIKAYAEANKIPFVDYYQAMVSADNKALNSRYTKDGVHPTGEGYDVMEPLIKAAIEKAL
;
A
#
# COMPACT_ATOMS: atom_id res chain seq x y z
N GLU A 1 16.61 31.32 -18.71
CA GLU A 1 16.26 29.91 -18.37
C GLU A 1 15.66 29.87 -16.97
N PHE A 2 14.32 30.00 -16.89
CA PHE A 2 13.62 29.85 -15.60
C PHE A 2 13.65 28.36 -15.23
N ARG A 3 14.56 27.96 -14.34
CA ARG A 3 14.47 26.71 -13.60
C ARG A 3 13.17 26.77 -12.81
N ARG A 4 12.12 26.10 -13.31
CA ARG A 4 10.96 25.75 -12.50
C ARG A 4 11.46 24.88 -11.35
N VAL A 5 11.61 25.49 -10.18
CA VAL A 5 11.70 24.74 -8.92
C VAL A 5 10.34 24.09 -8.76
N LEU A 6 10.23 22.84 -9.21
CA LEU A 6 9.05 22.04 -8.96
C LEU A 6 9.03 21.75 -7.47
N PHE A 7 8.23 22.48 -6.72
CA PHE A 7 7.85 22.10 -5.38
C PHE A 7 7.09 20.77 -5.50
N ARG A 8 7.77 19.66 -5.24
CA ARG A 8 7.13 18.35 -5.14
C ARG A 8 6.39 18.34 -3.81
N SER A 9 5.07 18.44 -3.83
CA SER A 9 4.25 18.26 -2.65
C SER A 9 3.71 16.83 -2.60
N TYR A 10 3.77 16.23 -1.42
CA TYR A 10 3.14 14.94 -1.16
C TYR A 10 1.80 15.19 -0.47
N ILE A 11 0.73 14.58 -0.97
CA ILE A 11 -0.61 14.72 -0.41
C ILE A 11 -1.04 13.35 0.13
N GLY A 12 -1.18 13.25 1.45
CA GLY A 12 -1.73 12.06 2.10
C GLY A 12 -3.24 11.98 1.88
N ARG A 13 -3.72 10.87 1.28
CA ARG A 13 -5.15 10.60 1.06
C ARG A 13 -5.63 9.35 1.82
N GLY A 14 -4.78 8.78 2.68
CA GLY A 14 -5.15 7.67 3.55
C GLY A 14 -6.18 8.08 4.59
N ILE A 15 -7.17 7.21 4.83
CA ILE A 15 -8.15 7.36 5.91
C ILE A 15 -8.09 6.09 6.76
N SER A 16 -7.94 6.27 8.06
CA SER A 16 -7.81 5.16 9.01
C SER A 16 -9.00 4.19 8.90
N GLY A 17 -8.71 2.90 8.94
CA GLY A 17 -9.71 1.83 8.93
C GLY A 17 -10.30 1.49 7.56
N GLN A 18 -10.07 2.30 6.53
CA GLN A 18 -10.65 2.06 5.21
C GLN A 18 -9.99 0.91 4.48
N THR A 19 -10.81 0.18 3.71
CA THR A 19 -10.44 -0.95 2.86
C THR A 19 -10.26 -0.52 1.40
N SER A 20 -9.76 -1.44 0.57
CA SER A 20 -9.60 -1.21 -0.88
C SER A 20 -10.91 -0.85 -1.59
N TYR A 21 -12.05 -1.35 -1.11
CA TYR A 21 -13.37 -0.98 -1.62
C TYR A 21 -13.65 0.52 -1.48
N GLN A 22 -13.36 1.06 -0.30
CA GLN A 22 -13.57 2.48 -0.01
C GLN A 22 -12.54 3.35 -0.75
N PHE A 23 -11.30 2.87 -0.92
CA PHE A 23 -10.30 3.55 -1.72
C PHE A 23 -10.74 3.66 -3.18
N LEU A 24 -11.22 2.58 -3.76
CA LEU A 24 -11.72 2.57 -5.14
C LEU A 24 -12.93 3.51 -5.31
N LEU A 25 -13.87 3.50 -4.35
CA LEU A 25 -15.06 4.35 -4.40
C LEU A 25 -14.71 5.84 -4.47
N ARG A 26 -13.73 6.29 -3.69
CA ARG A 26 -13.32 7.70 -3.63
C ARG A 26 -12.11 8.05 -4.52
N PHE A 27 -11.61 7.09 -5.31
CA PHE A 27 -10.39 7.27 -6.10
C PHE A 27 -10.47 8.41 -7.12
N ARG A 28 -11.66 8.65 -7.67
CA ARG A 28 -11.87 9.77 -8.59
C ARG A 28 -11.66 11.12 -7.92
N GLU A 29 -12.29 11.34 -6.77
CA GLU A 29 -12.20 12.61 -6.04
C GLU A 29 -10.82 12.84 -5.43
N ASP A 30 -10.26 11.79 -4.84
CA ASP A 30 -9.03 11.86 -4.05
C ASP A 30 -7.74 11.76 -4.87
N VAL A 31 -7.81 11.23 -6.08
CA VAL A 31 -6.64 11.04 -6.95
C VAL A 31 -6.86 11.66 -8.32
N ILE A 32 -7.85 11.20 -9.08
CA ILE A 32 -7.99 11.59 -10.50
C ILE A 32 -8.22 13.10 -10.64
N ASN A 33 -9.15 13.65 -9.86
CA ASN A 33 -9.51 15.08 -9.93
C ASN A 33 -8.36 16.01 -9.47
N LEU A 34 -7.41 15.49 -8.69
CA LEU A 34 -6.23 16.23 -8.27
C LEU A 34 -5.12 16.24 -9.33
N SER A 35 -5.24 15.39 -10.36
CA SER A 35 -4.28 15.28 -11.46
C SER A 35 -2.82 15.17 -11.01
N PRO A 36 -2.46 14.27 -10.08
CA PRO A 36 -1.09 14.15 -9.61
C PRO A 36 -0.19 13.57 -10.72
N ALA A 37 1.10 13.85 -10.64
CA ALA A 37 2.07 13.20 -11.53
C ALA A 37 2.19 11.69 -11.27
N LEU A 38 1.97 11.29 -10.01
CA LEU A 38 2.14 9.91 -9.55
C LEU A 38 1.25 9.63 -8.34
N VAL A 39 0.71 8.42 -8.25
CA VAL A 39 0.03 7.89 -7.07
C VAL A 39 0.77 6.68 -6.52
N VAL A 40 0.91 6.62 -5.19
CA VAL A 40 1.37 5.42 -4.46
C VAL A 40 0.14 4.74 -3.88
N ILE A 41 -0.07 3.47 -4.23
CA ILE A 41 -1.18 2.67 -3.73
C ILE A 41 -0.64 1.67 -2.71
N ASN A 42 -1.03 1.86 -1.45
CA ASN A 42 -0.80 0.93 -0.34
C ASN A 42 -2.17 0.55 0.23
N ALA A 43 -2.65 -0.65 -0.07
CA ALA A 43 -3.97 -1.13 0.30
C ALA A 43 -3.94 -2.62 0.63
N GLY A 44 -4.83 -3.08 1.52
CA GLY A 44 -5.01 -4.49 1.83
C GLY A 44 -5.00 -4.84 3.31
N THR A 45 -4.32 -4.07 4.18
CA THR A 45 -4.27 -4.35 5.63
C THR A 45 -5.68 -4.45 6.23
N ASN A 46 -6.52 -3.45 5.97
CA ASN A 46 -7.86 -3.39 6.52
C ASN A 46 -8.84 -4.35 5.83
N ASP A 47 -8.54 -4.76 4.60
CA ASP A 47 -9.26 -5.83 3.90
C ASP A 47 -9.00 -7.17 4.61
N VAL A 48 -7.74 -7.50 4.87
CA VAL A 48 -7.35 -8.72 5.61
C VAL A 48 -7.89 -8.69 7.04
N ALA A 49 -7.96 -7.51 7.67
CA ALA A 49 -8.59 -7.31 8.97
C ALA A 49 -10.13 -7.34 8.92
N GLU A 50 -10.73 -7.51 7.75
CA GLU A 50 -12.19 -7.62 7.55
C GLU A 50 -12.96 -6.41 8.15
N ASN A 51 -12.41 -5.20 8.00
CA ASN A 51 -13.01 -4.00 8.59
C ASN A 51 -14.39 -3.64 8.01
N THR A 52 -14.67 -4.04 6.76
CA THR A 52 -15.96 -3.77 6.10
C THR A 52 -16.69 -5.02 5.67
N ASN A 53 -15.96 -6.00 5.12
CA ASN A 53 -16.52 -7.24 4.58
C ASN A 53 -15.59 -8.40 4.94
N PRO A 54 -16.09 -9.65 4.93
CA PRO A 54 -15.22 -10.82 4.98
C PRO A 54 -14.13 -10.73 3.91
N TYR A 55 -12.91 -11.10 4.26
CA TYR A 55 -11.79 -11.02 3.33
C TYR A 55 -12.00 -11.91 2.11
N ASN A 56 -11.86 -11.30 0.95
CA ASN A 56 -11.80 -11.99 -0.33
C ASN A 56 -10.60 -11.46 -1.11
N GLU A 57 -9.61 -12.33 -1.33
CA GLU A 57 -8.36 -11.96 -2.00
C GLU A 57 -8.58 -11.48 -3.43
N ASP A 58 -9.47 -12.14 -4.18
CA ASP A 58 -9.75 -11.77 -5.57
C ASP A 58 -10.37 -10.39 -5.67
N TYR A 59 -11.28 -10.05 -4.76
CA TYR A 59 -11.91 -8.72 -4.75
C TYR A 59 -10.94 -7.65 -4.29
N THR A 60 -10.17 -7.91 -3.21
CA THR A 60 -9.16 -6.96 -2.73
C THR A 60 -8.13 -6.67 -3.82
N PHE A 61 -7.60 -7.71 -4.44
CA PHE A 61 -6.67 -7.58 -5.55
C PHE A 61 -7.32 -6.88 -6.77
N GLY A 62 -8.55 -7.25 -7.13
CA GLY A 62 -9.32 -6.61 -8.21
C GLY A 62 -9.53 -5.11 -7.98
N ASN A 63 -9.80 -4.69 -6.75
CA ASN A 63 -9.90 -3.27 -6.41
C ASN A 63 -8.57 -2.53 -6.62
N ILE A 64 -7.44 -3.16 -6.26
CA ILE A 64 -6.10 -2.58 -6.49
C ILE A 64 -5.83 -2.45 -7.99
N VAL A 65 -6.12 -3.49 -8.77
CA VAL A 65 -5.99 -3.46 -10.24
C VAL A 65 -6.85 -2.35 -10.84
N SER A 66 -8.10 -2.22 -10.41
CA SER A 66 -9.02 -1.17 -10.90
C SER A 66 -8.48 0.23 -10.62
N MET A 67 -7.90 0.47 -9.44
CA MET A 67 -7.25 1.76 -9.14
C MET A 67 -6.05 2.03 -10.05
N VAL A 68 -5.24 1.00 -10.35
CA VAL A 68 -4.12 1.11 -11.30
C VAL A 68 -4.62 1.47 -12.70
N GLU A 69 -5.64 0.77 -13.18
CA GLU A 69 -6.22 1.01 -14.51
C GLU A 69 -6.80 2.42 -14.62
N LEU A 70 -7.55 2.86 -13.61
CA LEU A 70 -8.06 4.23 -13.53
C LEU A 70 -6.95 5.27 -13.55
N ALA A 71 -5.87 5.07 -12.80
CA ALA A 71 -4.73 5.96 -12.82
C ALA A 71 -4.07 6.02 -14.20
N LYS A 72 -3.81 4.87 -14.82
CA LYS A 72 -3.18 4.78 -16.15
C LYS A 72 -4.01 5.46 -17.23
N VAL A 73 -5.33 5.24 -17.28
CA VAL A 73 -6.23 5.89 -18.23
C VAL A 73 -6.19 7.42 -18.10
N ASN A 74 -5.99 7.91 -16.88
CA ASN A 74 -5.85 9.35 -16.59
C ASN A 74 -4.38 9.85 -16.66
N LYS A 75 -3.45 9.05 -17.22
CA LYS A 75 -2.04 9.40 -17.38
C LYS A 75 -1.28 9.69 -16.08
N ILE A 76 -1.77 9.11 -14.98
CA ILE A 76 -1.14 9.19 -13.65
C ILE A 76 -0.21 7.98 -13.51
N LYS A 77 1.07 8.21 -13.20
CA LYS A 77 2.03 7.15 -12.91
C LYS A 77 1.64 6.44 -11.60
N VAL A 78 1.96 5.17 -11.50
CA VAL A 78 1.61 4.35 -10.33
C VAL A 78 2.85 3.71 -9.73
N ILE A 79 2.93 3.69 -8.42
CA ILE A 79 3.79 2.81 -7.63
C ILE A 79 2.88 1.93 -6.78
N LEU A 80 3.10 0.63 -6.80
CA LEU A 80 2.47 -0.32 -5.90
C LEU A 80 3.42 -0.64 -4.74
N THR A 81 2.86 -0.89 -3.57
CA THR A 81 3.64 -1.33 -2.41
C THR A 81 3.10 -2.64 -1.86
N SER A 82 3.94 -3.40 -1.17
CA SER A 82 3.45 -4.51 -0.37
C SER A 82 2.62 -4.02 0.82
N VAL A 83 1.64 -4.82 1.22
CA VAL A 83 0.96 -4.72 2.52
C VAL A 83 1.97 -5.03 3.62
N LEU A 84 1.98 -4.23 4.67
CA LEU A 84 2.87 -4.45 5.83
C LEU A 84 2.57 -5.78 6.53
N PRO A 85 3.59 -6.41 7.14
CA PRO A 85 3.37 -7.62 7.93
C PRO A 85 2.44 -7.33 9.12
N ALA A 86 1.57 -8.28 9.44
CA ALA A 86 0.80 -8.29 10.69
C ALA A 86 0.51 -9.74 11.08
N ALA A 87 0.85 -10.11 12.32
CA ALA A 87 0.56 -11.45 12.83
C ALA A 87 -0.90 -11.60 13.29
N ALA A 88 -1.49 -10.52 13.77
CA ALA A 88 -2.87 -10.46 14.26
C ALA A 88 -3.36 -9.02 14.30
N PHE A 89 -4.66 -8.86 14.39
CA PHE A 89 -5.32 -7.57 14.60
C PHE A 89 -6.00 -7.56 15.98
N LYS A 90 -5.62 -6.64 16.86
CA LYS A 90 -6.17 -6.60 18.21
C LYS A 90 -7.67 -6.39 18.27
N TRP A 91 -8.24 -5.77 17.23
CA TRP A 91 -9.69 -5.50 17.10
C TRP A 91 -10.44 -6.61 16.33
N ARG A 92 -9.73 -7.63 15.84
CA ARG A 92 -10.27 -8.76 15.08
C ARG A 92 -9.51 -10.05 15.43
N MET A 93 -9.54 -10.42 16.70
CA MET A 93 -8.76 -11.53 17.24
C MET A 93 -9.18 -12.92 16.70
N GLU A 94 -10.32 -13.01 16.07
CA GLU A 94 -10.81 -14.22 15.38
C GLU A 94 -10.01 -14.54 14.11
N ILE A 95 -9.36 -13.56 13.48
CA ILE A 95 -8.54 -13.77 12.28
C ILE A 95 -7.18 -14.31 12.70
N LYS A 96 -6.93 -15.59 12.44
CA LYS A 96 -5.72 -16.31 12.85
C LYS A 96 -4.71 -16.51 11.71
N ASP A 97 -5.11 -16.26 10.48
CA ASP A 97 -4.36 -16.51 9.24
C ASP A 97 -3.92 -15.22 8.54
N ALA A 98 -3.86 -14.10 9.26
CA ALA A 98 -3.45 -12.82 8.71
C ALA A 98 -2.09 -12.86 7.98
N PRO A 99 -1.03 -13.48 8.53
CA PRO A 99 0.25 -13.54 7.82
C PRO A 99 0.17 -14.23 6.47
N GLN A 100 -0.56 -15.35 6.38
CA GLN A 100 -0.74 -16.11 5.15
C GLN A 100 -1.52 -15.30 4.11
N LYS A 101 -2.61 -14.66 4.52
CA LYS A 101 -3.43 -13.78 3.66
C LYS A 101 -2.60 -12.62 3.12
N ILE A 102 -1.82 -11.96 3.98
CA ILE A 102 -0.95 -10.84 3.57
C ILE A 102 0.12 -11.31 2.58
N GLN A 103 0.78 -12.44 2.84
CA GLN A 103 1.81 -12.98 1.96
C GLN A 103 1.23 -13.34 0.58
N ALA A 104 0.08 -14.00 0.53
CA ALA A 104 -0.59 -14.37 -0.70
C ALA A 104 -0.97 -13.12 -1.53
N LEU A 105 -1.60 -12.13 -0.89
CA LEU A 105 -1.95 -10.87 -1.54
C LEU A 105 -0.70 -10.14 -2.06
N ASN A 106 0.37 -10.05 -1.26
CA ASN A 106 1.63 -9.41 -1.66
C ASN A 106 2.28 -10.11 -2.86
N ALA A 107 2.24 -11.44 -2.90
CA ALA A 107 2.76 -12.18 -4.05
C ALA A 107 2.00 -11.83 -5.34
N ARG A 108 0.67 -11.68 -5.27
CA ARG A 108 -0.15 -11.29 -6.42
C ARG A 108 0.12 -9.85 -6.85
N ILE A 109 0.19 -8.90 -5.90
CA ILE A 109 0.49 -7.49 -6.20
C ILE A 109 1.85 -7.39 -6.87
N LYS A 110 2.87 -8.08 -6.34
CA LYS A 110 4.22 -8.08 -6.90
C LYS A 110 4.24 -8.65 -8.32
N ALA A 111 3.65 -9.81 -8.54
CA ALA A 111 3.59 -10.44 -9.86
C ALA A 111 2.86 -9.54 -10.89
N TYR A 112 1.77 -8.90 -10.49
CA TYR A 112 1.05 -7.95 -11.34
C TYR A 112 1.90 -6.72 -11.66
N ALA A 113 2.59 -6.17 -10.67
CA ALA A 113 3.48 -5.02 -10.87
C ALA A 113 4.59 -5.35 -11.86
N GLU A 114 5.25 -6.50 -11.71
CA GLU A 114 6.30 -6.99 -12.60
C GLU A 114 5.78 -7.17 -14.04
N ALA A 115 4.67 -7.88 -14.20
CA ALA A 115 4.06 -8.12 -15.51
C ALA A 115 3.64 -6.83 -16.24
N ASN A 116 3.26 -5.80 -15.49
CA ASN A 116 2.80 -4.51 -16.02
C ASN A 116 3.87 -3.41 -15.99
N LYS A 117 5.11 -3.72 -15.63
CA LYS A 117 6.24 -2.78 -15.52
C LYS A 117 5.93 -1.59 -14.59
N ILE A 118 5.20 -1.86 -13.50
CA ILE A 118 4.89 -0.90 -12.46
C ILE A 118 5.96 -1.01 -11.37
N PRO A 119 6.57 0.09 -10.92
CA PRO A 119 7.46 0.05 -9.76
C PRO A 119 6.77 -0.55 -8.53
N PHE A 120 7.43 -1.48 -7.86
CA PHE A 120 6.95 -2.13 -6.65
C PHE A 120 7.91 -1.87 -5.50
N VAL A 121 7.40 -1.41 -4.37
CA VAL A 121 8.17 -1.17 -3.14
C VAL A 121 7.82 -2.23 -2.11
N ASP A 122 8.77 -3.06 -1.74
CA ASP A 122 8.58 -4.17 -0.81
C ASP A 122 8.83 -3.74 0.64
N TYR A 123 7.86 -3.08 1.23
CA TYR A 123 7.88 -2.75 2.66
C TYR A 123 7.81 -4.00 3.55
N TYR A 124 7.10 -5.04 3.10
CA TYR A 124 6.96 -6.28 3.86
C TYR A 124 8.34 -6.86 4.18
N GLN A 125 9.15 -7.05 3.16
CA GLN A 125 10.48 -7.65 3.31
C GLN A 125 11.40 -6.79 4.18
N ALA A 126 11.29 -5.46 4.11
CA ALA A 126 12.11 -4.54 4.90
C ALA A 126 11.71 -4.49 6.39
N MET A 127 10.49 -4.86 6.73
CA MET A 127 9.92 -4.61 8.05
C MET A 127 9.45 -5.86 8.80
N VAL A 128 9.49 -7.04 8.16
CA VAL A 128 9.01 -8.28 8.76
C VAL A 128 9.96 -8.78 9.86
N SER A 129 9.39 -9.47 10.85
CA SER A 129 10.13 -10.18 11.90
C SER A 129 10.91 -11.38 11.34
N ALA A 130 11.87 -11.88 12.12
CA ALA A 130 12.74 -12.99 11.70
C ALA A 130 11.97 -14.29 11.38
N ASP A 131 10.80 -14.50 12.01
CA ASP A 131 9.92 -15.65 11.73
C ASP A 131 9.01 -15.44 10.51
N ASN A 132 9.15 -14.31 9.80
CA ASN A 132 8.40 -13.94 8.60
C ASN A 132 6.88 -13.87 8.79
N LYS A 133 6.40 -13.45 9.97
CA LYS A 133 4.96 -13.41 10.27
C LYS A 133 4.45 -12.06 10.73
N ALA A 134 5.20 -11.37 11.56
CA ALA A 134 4.78 -10.17 12.24
C ALA A 134 5.51 -8.92 11.72
N LEU A 135 4.95 -7.76 11.95
CA LEU A 135 5.71 -6.52 11.89
C LEU A 135 6.75 -6.54 13.01
N ASN A 136 8.02 -6.29 12.66
CA ASN A 136 9.12 -6.30 13.61
C ASN A 136 8.80 -5.36 14.77
N SER A 137 8.90 -5.86 16.01
CA SER A 137 8.55 -5.14 17.24
C SER A 137 9.30 -3.82 17.43
N ARG A 138 10.45 -3.65 16.80
CA ARG A 138 11.18 -2.38 16.77
C ARG A 138 10.39 -1.29 16.04
N TYR A 139 9.59 -1.65 15.05
CA TYR A 139 8.92 -0.73 14.15
C TYR A 139 7.44 -0.50 14.50
N THR A 140 6.93 -1.15 15.54
CA THR A 140 5.52 -1.05 15.91
C THR A 140 5.30 -1.19 17.41
N LYS A 141 4.22 -0.60 17.92
CA LYS A 141 3.76 -0.79 19.32
C LYS A 141 2.54 -1.70 19.42
N ASP A 142 1.78 -1.85 18.35
CA ASP A 142 0.53 -2.61 18.35
C ASP A 142 0.54 -3.83 17.41
N GLY A 143 1.63 -4.01 16.66
CA GLY A 143 1.79 -5.10 15.71
C GLY A 143 1.29 -4.80 14.29
N VAL A 144 0.74 -3.60 14.05
CA VAL A 144 0.14 -3.21 12.76
C VAL A 144 0.63 -1.86 12.26
N HIS A 145 0.61 -0.83 13.11
CA HIS A 145 0.94 0.54 12.73
C HIS A 145 2.43 0.83 12.95
N PRO A 146 3.14 1.35 11.94
CA PRO A 146 4.54 1.75 12.08
C PRO A 146 4.71 2.90 13.08
N THR A 147 5.79 2.86 13.84
CA THR A 147 6.30 3.99 14.63
C THR A 147 7.16 4.91 13.76
N GLY A 148 7.71 5.99 14.35
CA GLY A 148 8.70 6.85 13.70
C GLY A 148 9.86 6.03 13.13
N GLU A 149 10.44 5.10 13.91
CA GLU A 149 11.50 4.20 13.42
C GLU A 149 11.05 3.32 12.26
N GLY A 150 9.78 2.90 12.25
CA GLY A 150 9.22 2.17 11.10
C GLY A 150 9.13 3.04 9.84
N TYR A 151 8.71 4.29 9.98
CA TYR A 151 8.69 5.23 8.86
C TYR A 151 10.10 5.58 8.36
N ASP A 152 11.10 5.66 9.24
CA ASP A 152 12.50 5.88 8.88
C ASP A 152 13.05 4.76 7.96
N VAL A 153 12.50 3.55 8.05
CA VAL A 153 12.80 2.44 7.13
C VAL A 153 12.02 2.58 5.81
N MET A 154 10.74 2.96 5.87
CA MET A 154 9.86 3.03 4.69
C MET A 154 10.20 4.21 3.78
N GLU A 155 10.51 5.37 4.35
CA GLU A 155 10.67 6.63 3.62
C GLU A 155 11.77 6.58 2.55
N PRO A 156 13.00 6.10 2.81
CA PRO A 156 14.02 6.01 1.78
C PRO A 156 13.62 5.11 0.59
N LEU A 157 12.91 4.02 0.87
CA LEU A 157 12.47 3.08 -0.16
C LEU A 157 11.48 3.73 -1.13
N ILE A 158 10.49 4.43 -0.60
CA ILE A 158 9.49 5.07 -1.46
C ILE A 158 10.05 6.31 -2.16
N LYS A 159 10.91 7.09 -1.51
CA LYS A 159 11.58 8.24 -2.14
C LYS A 159 12.38 7.80 -3.36
N ALA A 160 13.21 6.77 -3.22
CA ALA A 160 13.99 6.23 -4.33
C ALA A 160 13.10 5.74 -5.49
N ALA A 161 11.98 5.09 -5.18
CA ALA A 161 11.04 4.63 -6.20
C ALA A 161 10.35 5.81 -6.91
N ILE A 162 9.97 6.87 -6.18
CA ILE A 162 9.35 8.07 -6.75
C ILE A 162 10.34 8.82 -7.64
N GLU A 163 11.58 9.01 -7.20
CA GLU A 163 12.63 9.69 -7.97
C GLU A 163 12.91 8.97 -9.28
N LYS A 164 12.94 7.65 -9.25
CA LYS A 164 13.14 6.83 -10.46
C LYS A 164 11.94 6.85 -11.40
N ALA A 165 10.72 7.00 -10.86
CA ALA A 165 9.48 6.98 -11.65
C ALA A 165 9.16 8.34 -12.30
N LEU A 166 9.63 9.46 -11.75
CA LEU A 166 9.38 10.83 -12.25
C LEU A 166 10.48 11.32 -13.16
#